data_66d0c162480ff4f493245eb87e3a4412
#
_entry.id   66d0c162480ff4f493245eb87e3a4412
#
_cell.length_a   1.000
_cell.length_b   1.000
_cell.length_c   1.000
_cell.angle_alpha   90.00
_cell.angle_beta   90.00
_cell.angle_gamma   90.00
#
_symmetry.space_group_name_H-M   'P 1'
#
loop_
_entity.id
_entity.type
_entity.pdbx_description
1 polymer ?
#
loop_
_entity_poly.entity_id
_entity_poly.type
_entity_poly.pdbx_seq_one_letter_code
_entity_poly.pdbx_strand_id
1 'polypeptide(L)'
;MASKGKGGITVNTVWDIAQPIAESLGLELWDVRFEKEGADWFLRVFIDKDGGISIDDCVDMSHALDKPLDEADPIEQSYCLEVCSPGLERSLKRDSHFEKCIGKPIQVKLIRPLEGCREYKGTLESYDNGNFELLTQDGAKLVINKKETSYVKLDDFGGEEQW
;
A
#
# COMPACT_ATOMS: atom_id res chain seq x y z
N MET A 1 -20.26 -18.13 -1.31
CA MET A 1 -19.82 -17.67 -0.93
C MET A 1 -18.98 -16.90 -1.46
N ALA A 2 -18.31 -17.29 -1.98
CA ALA A 2 -17.37 -16.51 -2.53
C ALA A 2 -17.85 -15.41 -3.35
N SER A 3 -19.03 -15.43 -3.70
CA SER A 3 -19.43 -14.48 -4.61
C SER A 3 -19.43 -13.14 -4.07
N LYS A 4 -19.72 -13.00 -2.85
CA LYS A 4 -19.80 -11.80 -2.42
C LYS A 4 -18.58 -11.39 -2.03
N GLY A 5 -18.33 -10.24 -1.94
CA GLY A 5 -17.06 -9.75 -1.57
C GLY A 5 -16.01 -10.24 -2.49
N LYS A 6 -16.36 -10.49 -3.74
CA LYS A 6 -15.42 -11.02 -4.55
C LYS A 6 -14.22 -10.25 -4.63
N GLY A 7 -14.27 -8.94 -4.67
CA GLY A 7 -13.07 -8.13 -4.72
C GLY A 7 -12.20 -8.36 -3.51
N GLY A 8 -12.79 -8.39 -2.32
CA GLY A 8 -12.03 -8.61 -1.11
C GLY A 8 -11.45 -10.00 -1.02
N ILE A 9 -12.24 -11.01 -1.38
CA ILE A 9 -11.77 -12.37 -1.31
C ILE A 9 -10.65 -12.59 -2.32
N THR A 10 -10.81 -12.06 -3.52
CA THR A 10 -9.80 -12.21 -4.54
C THR A 10 -8.48 -11.57 -4.11
N VAL A 11 -8.55 -10.35 -3.58
CA VAL A 11 -7.36 -9.65 -3.14
C VAL A 11 -6.68 -10.42 -2.01
N ASN A 12 -7.45 -10.93 -1.04
CA ASN A 12 -6.86 -11.67 0.06
C ASN A 12 -6.19 -12.95 -0.42
N THR A 13 -6.81 -13.66 -1.35
CA THR A 13 -6.22 -14.88 -1.89
C THR A 13 -4.91 -14.58 -2.62
N VAL A 14 -4.93 -13.52 -3.43
CA VAL A 14 -3.72 -13.14 -4.16
C VAL A 14 -2.64 -12.68 -3.18
N TRP A 15 -3.02 -11.97 -2.13
CA TRP A 15 -2.06 -11.53 -1.13
C TRP A 15 -1.37 -12.75 -0.50
N ASP A 16 -2.14 -13.76 -0.14
CA ASP A 16 -1.58 -14.95 0.48
C ASP A 16 -0.65 -15.69 -0.46
N ILE A 17 -0.91 -15.63 -1.76
CA ILE A 17 -0.04 -16.24 -2.74
C ILE A 17 1.21 -15.39 -2.94
N ALA A 18 1.04 -14.09 -3.03
CA ALA A 18 2.13 -13.19 -3.39
C ALA A 18 3.12 -12.95 -2.27
N GLN A 19 2.65 -12.96 -1.03
CA GLN A 19 3.53 -12.59 0.08
C GLN A 19 4.75 -13.50 0.21
N PRO A 20 4.61 -14.83 0.25
CA PRO A 20 5.81 -15.66 0.34
C PRO A 20 6.71 -15.53 -0.88
N ILE A 21 6.12 -15.26 -2.04
CA ILE A 21 6.91 -15.10 -3.24
C ILE A 21 7.74 -13.82 -3.14
N ALA A 22 7.12 -12.72 -2.71
CA ALA A 22 7.85 -11.48 -2.54
C ALA A 22 8.99 -11.65 -1.54
N GLU A 23 8.72 -12.33 -0.43
CA GLU A 23 9.74 -12.56 0.58
C GLU A 23 10.89 -13.38 0.03
N SER A 24 10.59 -14.38 -0.81
CA SER A 24 11.64 -15.20 -1.38
C SER A 24 12.53 -14.43 -2.35
N LEU A 25 12.00 -13.34 -2.90
CA LEU A 25 12.75 -12.52 -3.82
C LEU A 25 13.41 -11.31 -3.12
N GLY A 26 13.26 -11.22 -1.81
CA GLY A 26 13.82 -10.08 -1.07
C GLY A 26 13.00 -8.82 -1.21
N LEU A 27 11.72 -8.95 -1.53
CA LEU A 27 10.85 -7.81 -1.75
C LEU A 27 9.77 -7.76 -0.67
N GLU A 28 9.15 -6.58 -0.52
CA GLU A 28 8.04 -6.42 0.37
C GLU A 28 6.77 -6.31 -0.45
N LEU A 29 5.73 -7.01 -0.06
CA LEU A 29 4.44 -6.88 -0.72
C LEU A 29 3.75 -5.67 -0.11
N TRP A 30 3.62 -4.60 -0.90
CA TRP A 30 3.06 -3.34 -0.39
C TRP A 30 1.55 -3.34 -0.46
N ASP A 31 0.97 -3.77 -1.58
CA ASP A 31 -0.47 -3.75 -1.75
C ASP A 31 -0.87 -4.67 -2.89
N VAL A 32 -2.13 -5.06 -2.92
CA VAL A 32 -2.70 -5.83 -4.00
C VAL A 32 -4.05 -5.21 -4.31
N ARG A 33 -4.32 -4.92 -5.58
CA ARG A 33 -5.59 -4.36 -6.02
C ARG A 33 -6.13 -5.14 -7.19
N PHE A 34 -7.43 -5.32 -7.24
CA PHE A 34 -8.08 -5.95 -8.37
C PHE A 34 -9.15 -4.97 -8.84
N GLU A 35 -8.92 -4.33 -9.97
CA GLU A 35 -9.72 -3.21 -10.42
C GLU A 35 -10.13 -3.38 -11.87
N LYS A 36 -11.30 -2.86 -12.20
CA LYS A 36 -11.77 -2.88 -13.57
C LYS A 36 -11.61 -1.48 -14.13
N GLU A 37 -10.99 -1.37 -15.29
CA GLU A 37 -10.83 -0.09 -15.96
C GLU A 37 -11.32 -0.28 -17.39
N GLY A 38 -12.36 0.43 -17.76
CA GLY A 38 -13.00 0.22 -19.03
C GLY A 38 -13.58 -1.17 -19.10
N ALA A 39 -13.22 -1.93 -20.09
CA ALA A 39 -13.71 -3.30 -20.25
C ALA A 39 -12.77 -4.34 -19.65
N ASP A 40 -11.62 -3.91 -19.15
CA ASP A 40 -10.59 -4.84 -18.71
C ASP A 40 -10.42 -4.86 -17.23
N TRP A 41 -10.08 -6.03 -16.69
CA TRP A 41 -9.76 -6.18 -15.28
C TRP A 41 -8.25 -6.19 -15.13
N PHE A 42 -7.77 -5.58 -14.06
CA PHE A 42 -6.34 -5.52 -13.76
C PHE A 42 -6.09 -6.01 -12.36
N LEU A 43 -5.16 -6.95 -12.23
CA LEU A 43 -4.67 -7.37 -10.94
C LEU A 43 -3.33 -6.67 -10.76
N ARG A 44 -3.28 -5.73 -9.82
CA ARG A 44 -2.08 -4.94 -9.58
C ARG A 44 -1.46 -5.34 -8.28
N VAL A 45 -0.20 -5.73 -8.35
CA VAL A 45 0.57 -6.14 -7.20
C VAL A 45 1.67 -5.12 -7.01
N PHE A 46 1.67 -4.47 -5.85
CA PHE A 46 2.64 -3.42 -5.55
C PHE A 46 3.71 -3.99 -4.65
N ILE A 47 4.96 -3.88 -5.07
CA ILE A 47 6.10 -4.39 -4.31
C ILE A 47 7.08 -3.27 -4.06
N ASP A 48 7.86 -3.40 -3.00
CA ASP A 48 8.82 -2.39 -2.63
C ASP A 48 10.04 -3.08 -2.03
N LYS A 49 11.13 -2.34 -1.88
CA LYS A 49 12.29 -2.82 -1.15
C LYS A 49 13.17 -1.64 -0.83
N ASP A 50 14.08 -1.82 0.12
CA ASP A 50 15.01 -0.77 0.48
C ASP A 50 15.82 -0.40 -0.75
N GLY A 51 15.94 0.88 -0.99
CA GLY A 51 16.67 1.34 -2.16
C GLY A 51 15.84 1.43 -3.42
N GLY A 52 14.61 0.99 -3.37
CA GLY A 52 13.71 1.10 -4.51
C GLY A 52 13.65 -0.17 -5.35
N ILE A 53 12.63 -0.24 -6.18
CA ILE A 53 12.36 -1.39 -7.02
C ILE A 53 12.87 -1.13 -8.42
N SER A 54 13.48 -2.13 -9.04
CA SER A 54 13.91 -2.03 -10.42
C SER A 54 12.89 -2.71 -11.32
N ILE A 55 13.04 -2.51 -12.61
CA ILE A 55 12.20 -3.20 -13.59
C ILE A 55 12.40 -4.70 -13.49
N ASP A 56 13.65 -5.14 -13.25
CA ASP A 56 13.94 -6.57 -13.11
C ASP A 56 13.20 -7.16 -11.91
N ASP A 57 13.09 -6.41 -10.83
CA ASP A 57 12.34 -6.89 -9.67
C ASP A 57 10.88 -7.12 -10.03
N CYS A 58 10.29 -6.22 -10.81
CA CYS A 58 8.91 -6.38 -11.23
C CYS A 58 8.74 -7.59 -12.16
N VAL A 59 9.68 -7.80 -13.06
CA VAL A 59 9.62 -8.93 -13.99
C VAL A 59 9.76 -10.24 -13.22
N ASP A 60 10.70 -10.30 -12.27
CA ASP A 60 10.90 -11.51 -11.49
C ASP A 60 9.65 -11.85 -10.68
N MET A 61 9.02 -10.84 -10.08
CA MET A 61 7.81 -11.06 -9.31
C MET A 61 6.66 -11.51 -10.22
N SER A 62 6.54 -10.90 -11.39
CA SER A 62 5.49 -11.26 -12.32
C SER A 62 5.63 -12.69 -12.77
N HIS A 63 6.84 -13.12 -13.13
CA HIS A 63 7.07 -14.48 -13.55
C HIS A 63 6.83 -15.46 -12.41
N ALA A 64 7.24 -15.11 -11.22
CA ALA A 64 7.06 -16.00 -10.07
C ALA A 64 5.58 -16.15 -9.71
N LEU A 65 4.75 -15.16 -10.03
CA LEU A 65 3.33 -15.24 -9.73
C LEU A 65 2.54 -16.03 -10.76
N ASP A 66 3.04 -16.15 -11.99
CA ASP A 66 2.27 -16.78 -13.06
C ASP A 66 1.75 -18.16 -12.68
N LYS A 67 2.63 -19.05 -12.31
CA LYS A 67 2.23 -20.43 -12.07
C LYS A 67 1.34 -20.57 -10.84
N PRO A 68 1.70 -19.97 -9.68
CA PRO A 68 0.83 -20.08 -8.53
C PRO A 68 -0.56 -19.49 -8.78
N LEU A 69 -0.66 -18.39 -9.54
CA LEU A 69 -1.95 -17.81 -9.83
C LEU A 69 -2.76 -18.71 -10.76
N ASP A 70 -2.11 -19.36 -11.73
CA ASP A 70 -2.80 -20.27 -12.61
C ASP A 70 -3.31 -21.48 -11.83
N GLU A 71 -2.52 -21.98 -10.91
CA GLU A 71 -2.92 -23.16 -10.15
C GLU A 71 -4.04 -22.86 -9.18
N ALA A 72 -3.99 -21.73 -8.51
CA ALA A 72 -5.02 -21.36 -7.55
C ALA A 72 -6.27 -20.83 -8.23
N ASP A 73 -6.09 -20.22 -9.40
CA ASP A 73 -7.19 -19.69 -10.20
C ASP A 73 -8.17 -18.87 -9.35
N PRO A 74 -7.69 -17.87 -8.62
CA PRO A 74 -8.57 -17.14 -7.72
C PRO A 74 -9.48 -16.11 -8.40
N ILE A 75 -9.28 -15.87 -9.68
CA ILE A 75 -10.02 -14.86 -10.40
C ILE A 75 -10.76 -15.48 -11.55
N GLU A 76 -12.06 -15.27 -11.60
CA GLU A 76 -12.87 -15.83 -12.64
C GLU A 76 -12.78 -15.08 -13.94
N GLN A 77 -12.60 -13.78 -13.88
CA GLN A 77 -12.55 -12.96 -15.06
C GLN A 77 -11.18 -13.03 -15.71
N SER A 78 -11.12 -12.75 -16.98
CA SER A 78 -9.84 -12.54 -17.62
C SER A 78 -9.26 -11.24 -17.07
N TYR A 79 -7.98 -11.22 -16.82
CA TYR A 79 -7.35 -10.04 -16.25
C TYR A 79 -5.92 -9.90 -16.71
N CYS A 80 -5.39 -8.69 -16.55
CA CYS A 80 -3.99 -8.44 -16.82
C CYS A 80 -3.27 -8.32 -15.48
N LEU A 81 -2.15 -9.01 -15.35
CA LEU A 81 -1.33 -8.92 -14.16
C LEU A 81 -0.31 -7.81 -14.35
N GLU A 82 -0.30 -6.86 -13.41
CA GLU A 82 0.69 -5.80 -13.42
C GLU A 82 1.40 -5.80 -12.09
N VAL A 83 2.72 -5.80 -12.13
CA VAL A 83 3.52 -5.68 -10.92
C VAL A 83 4.16 -4.31 -10.94
N CYS A 84 3.94 -3.55 -9.89
CA CYS A 84 4.28 -2.14 -9.85
C CYS A 84 5.01 -1.78 -8.56
N SER A 85 5.65 -0.63 -8.56
CA SER A 85 6.14 -0.08 -7.31
C SER A 85 5.09 0.89 -6.78
N PRO A 86 5.09 1.18 -5.47
CA PRO A 86 4.16 2.17 -4.94
C PRO A 86 4.43 3.58 -5.45
N GLY A 87 5.60 3.82 -6.01
CA GLY A 87 5.92 5.13 -6.54
C GLY A 87 6.32 6.10 -5.46
N LEU A 88 6.30 7.38 -5.80
CA LEU A 88 6.71 8.39 -4.87
C LEU A 88 5.64 8.67 -3.84
N GLU A 89 4.39 8.52 -4.22
CA GLU A 89 3.31 8.78 -3.30
C GLU A 89 2.86 7.46 -2.70
N ARG A 90 3.46 7.07 -1.62
CA ARG A 90 3.12 5.82 -0.97
C ARG A 90 1.99 6.08 0.00
N SER A 91 0.76 5.89 -0.46
CA SER A 91 -0.40 6.07 0.38
C SER A 91 -0.51 4.96 1.41
N LEU A 92 -0.79 5.33 2.65
CA LEU A 92 -0.94 4.36 3.72
C LEU A 92 -2.43 4.08 3.87
N LYS A 93 -2.85 2.88 3.51
CA LYS A 93 -4.24 2.51 3.57
C LYS A 93 -4.49 1.30 4.45
N ARG A 94 -3.55 0.37 4.48
CA ARG A 94 -3.72 -0.84 5.26
C ARG A 94 -3.00 -0.70 6.58
N ASP A 95 -3.41 -1.51 7.55
CA ASP A 95 -2.74 -1.49 8.85
C ASP A 95 -1.25 -1.75 8.69
N SER A 96 -0.89 -2.67 7.79
CA SER A 96 0.52 -2.98 7.59
C SER A 96 1.29 -1.78 7.05
N HIS A 97 0.63 -0.92 6.26
CA HIS A 97 1.32 0.26 5.74
C HIS A 97 1.70 1.18 6.89
N PHE A 98 0.78 1.39 7.82
CA PHE A 98 1.06 2.26 8.96
C PHE A 98 2.14 1.65 9.84
N GLU A 99 2.07 0.34 10.06
CA GLU A 99 3.06 -0.31 10.91
C GLU A 99 4.47 -0.23 10.33
N LYS A 100 4.58 -0.34 9.01
CA LYS A 100 5.88 -0.25 8.38
C LYS A 100 6.45 1.16 8.39
N CYS A 101 5.59 2.14 8.53
CA CYS A 101 6.02 3.53 8.46
C CYS A 101 6.16 4.20 9.82
N ILE A 102 6.02 3.46 10.91
CA ILE A 102 6.23 4.03 12.23
C ILE A 102 7.67 4.55 12.31
N GLY A 103 7.82 5.76 12.77
CA GLY A 103 9.11 6.44 12.83
C GLY A 103 9.47 7.20 11.57
N LYS A 104 8.62 7.17 10.57
CA LYS A 104 8.89 7.85 9.32
C LYS A 104 8.02 9.07 9.14
N PRO A 105 8.47 10.06 8.37
CA PRO A 105 7.64 11.24 8.14
C PRO A 105 6.46 10.91 7.23
N ILE A 106 5.31 11.44 7.58
CA ILE A 106 4.11 11.24 6.78
C ILE A 106 3.38 12.55 6.61
N GLN A 107 2.52 12.60 5.61
CA GLN A 107 1.67 13.73 5.33
C GLN A 107 0.22 13.25 5.40
N VAL A 108 -0.60 13.97 6.14
CA VAL A 108 -1.98 13.58 6.38
C VAL A 108 -2.89 14.68 5.91
N LYS A 109 -3.94 14.33 5.18
CA LYS A 109 -4.98 15.29 4.83
C LYS A 109 -6.29 14.79 5.44
N LEU A 110 -6.95 15.66 6.20
CA LEU A 110 -8.17 15.30 6.88
C LEU A 110 -9.39 15.63 6.03
N ILE A 111 -10.46 14.87 6.21
CA ILE A 111 -11.71 15.16 5.56
C ILE A 111 -12.30 16.42 6.14
N ARG A 112 -12.16 16.60 7.46
CA ARG A 112 -12.64 17.79 8.13
C ARG A 112 -11.49 18.49 8.81
N PRO A 113 -11.48 19.83 8.84
CA PRO A 113 -10.36 20.51 9.46
C PRO A 113 -10.30 20.23 10.95
N LEU A 114 -9.09 20.11 11.47
CA LEU A 114 -8.85 19.98 12.88
C LEU A 114 -8.11 21.23 13.28
N GLU A 115 -8.69 22.01 14.19
CA GLU A 115 -8.07 23.27 14.63
C GLU A 115 -7.79 24.18 13.42
N GLY A 116 -8.69 24.16 12.47
CA GLY A 116 -8.58 25.03 11.32
C GLY A 116 -7.69 24.55 10.20
N CYS A 117 -7.07 23.41 10.37
CA CYS A 117 -6.18 22.87 9.34
C CYS A 117 -6.61 21.50 8.90
N ARG A 118 -6.50 21.23 7.61
CA ARG A 118 -6.79 19.91 7.11
C ARG A 118 -5.52 19.12 6.82
N GLU A 119 -4.39 19.77 6.64
CA GLU A 119 -3.16 19.09 6.27
C GLU A 119 -2.16 19.19 7.39
N TYR A 120 -1.56 18.06 7.72
CA TYR A 120 -0.55 18.01 8.74
C TYR A 120 0.62 17.17 8.25
N LYS A 121 1.81 17.53 8.66
CA LYS A 121 3.01 16.76 8.37
C LYS A 121 3.71 16.48 9.66
N GLY A 122 4.28 15.32 9.78
CA GLY A 122 5.01 14.97 10.97
C GLY A 122 5.46 13.54 10.91
N THR A 123 5.89 13.01 12.03
CA THR A 123 6.39 11.64 12.10
C THR A 123 5.30 10.76 12.67
N LEU A 124 5.12 9.59 12.07
CA LEU A 124 4.18 8.62 12.57
C LEU A 124 4.80 7.96 13.78
N GLU A 125 4.21 8.19 14.96
CA GLU A 125 4.78 7.68 16.19
C GLU A 125 4.26 6.31 16.55
N SER A 126 3.00 6.05 16.32
CA SER A 126 2.41 4.76 16.65
C SER A 126 1.14 4.56 15.86
N TYR A 127 0.70 3.34 15.79
CA TYR A 127 -0.54 2.98 15.10
C TYR A 127 -1.21 1.85 15.87
N ASP A 128 -2.50 2.00 16.14
CA ASP A 128 -3.22 0.98 16.86
C ASP A 128 -4.68 1.00 16.42
N ASN A 129 -5.10 -0.08 15.76
CA ASN A 129 -6.50 -0.30 15.44
C ASN A 129 -7.14 0.89 14.72
N GLY A 130 -6.48 1.44 13.76
CA GLY A 130 -6.99 2.55 12.97
C GLY A 130 -6.65 3.92 13.50
N ASN A 131 -6.18 4.02 14.73
CA ASN A 131 -5.76 5.29 15.30
C ASN A 131 -4.25 5.41 15.20
N PHE A 132 -3.77 6.57 14.80
CA PHE A 132 -2.32 6.76 14.75
C PHE A 132 -1.95 8.08 15.38
N GLU A 133 -0.75 8.13 15.94
CA GLU A 133 -0.23 9.33 16.55
C GLU A 133 0.73 10.01 15.59
N LEU A 134 0.53 11.29 15.38
CA LEU A 134 1.38 12.09 14.53
C LEU A 134 2.12 13.09 15.39
N LEU A 135 3.43 13.06 15.33
CA LEU A 135 4.25 14.04 16.04
C LEU A 135 4.56 15.15 15.06
N THR A 136 3.99 16.32 15.27
CA THR A 136 4.18 17.43 14.36
C THR A 136 5.54 18.07 14.57
N GLN A 137 5.91 18.97 13.67
CA GLN A 137 7.20 19.65 13.76
C GLN A 137 7.26 20.54 14.99
N ASP A 138 6.12 20.98 15.50
CA ASP A 138 6.10 21.81 16.70
C ASP A 138 6.26 20.99 17.97
N GLY A 139 6.31 19.70 17.85
CA GLY A 139 6.42 18.83 19.02
C GLY A 139 5.07 18.42 19.59
N ALA A 140 3.99 18.80 18.94
CA ALA A 140 2.66 18.40 19.39
C ALA A 140 2.33 17.00 18.89
N LYS A 141 1.55 16.27 19.65
CA LYS A 141 1.10 14.96 19.23
C LYS A 141 -0.38 15.00 18.96
N LEU A 142 -0.76 14.46 17.81
CA LEU A 142 -2.16 14.39 17.42
C LEU A 142 -2.54 12.94 17.25
N VAL A 143 -3.69 12.55 17.76
CA VAL A 143 -4.20 11.20 17.55
C VAL A 143 -5.30 11.32 16.51
N ILE A 144 -5.13 10.63 15.40
CA ILE A 144 -6.03 10.73 14.28
C ILE A 144 -6.47 9.32 13.86
N ASN A 145 -7.75 9.16 13.56
CA ASN A 145 -8.24 7.88 13.08
C ASN A 145 -8.14 7.89 11.56
N LYS A 146 -7.67 6.80 10.96
CA LYS A 146 -7.47 6.79 9.51
C LYS A 146 -8.77 7.01 8.75
N LYS A 147 -9.92 6.73 9.36
CA LYS A 147 -11.20 6.98 8.70
C LYS A 147 -11.52 8.47 8.62
N GLU A 148 -10.84 9.29 9.39
CA GLU A 148 -11.03 10.72 9.35
C GLU A 148 -10.15 11.38 8.30
N THR A 149 -9.31 10.62 7.63
CA THR A 149 -8.36 11.17 6.67
C THR A 149 -8.85 11.00 5.25
N SER A 150 -8.58 12.01 4.43
CA SER A 150 -8.76 11.89 3.01
C SER A 150 -7.63 11.06 2.42
N TYR A 151 -6.40 11.26 2.92
CA TYR A 151 -5.28 10.39 2.57
C TYR A 151 -4.20 10.51 3.63
N VAL A 152 -3.34 9.51 3.68
CA VAL A 152 -2.11 9.53 4.46
C VAL A 152 -1.04 9.03 3.52
N LYS A 153 0.03 9.78 3.37
CA LYS A 153 1.11 9.43 2.46
C LYS A 153 2.44 9.49 3.17
N LEU A 154 3.37 8.67 2.72
CA LEU A 154 4.72 8.75 3.23
C LEU A 154 5.32 10.05 2.69
N ASP A 155 5.90 10.84 3.56
CA ASP A 155 6.47 12.13 3.18
C ASP A 155 7.98 12.03 3.24
N ASP A 156 8.57 11.37 2.27
CA ASP A 156 10.01 11.26 2.28
C ASP A 156 10.60 12.10 1.17
N PHE A 157 9.94 13.23 0.91
CA PHE A 157 10.44 14.07 -0.09
C PHE A 157 11.71 14.60 0.28
N GLY A 158 11.99 14.63 1.54
CA GLY A 158 13.24 15.15 1.95
C GLY A 158 14.32 14.49 1.18
N GLY A 159 14.06 13.31 0.87
CA GLY A 159 15.09 12.64 0.21
C GLY A 159 15.08 12.88 -1.22
N GLU A 160 14.14 13.59 -1.60
CA GLU A 160 13.98 13.63 -2.82
C GLU A 160 14.87 14.18 -3.59
N GLU A 161 15.60 14.79 -3.10
CA GLU A 161 16.47 15.41 -3.88
C GLU A 161 17.13 14.46 -4.71
N GLN A 162 17.07 13.26 -4.48
CA GLN A 162 17.75 12.41 -5.29
C GLN A 162 16.98 12.08 -6.48
N TRP A 163 15.93 12.67 -6.75
CA TRP A 163 15.23 12.40 -7.95
C TRP A 163 15.90 12.92 -9.18
#